data_74a30f5cfe39cc9f48bdad89896bfad6
#
_entry.id   74a30f5cfe39cc9f48bdad89896bfad6
#
_cell.length_a   1.000
_cell.length_b   1.000
_cell.length_c   1.000
_cell.angle_alpha   90.00
_cell.angle_beta   90.00
_cell.angle_gamma   90.00
#
_symmetry.space_group_name_H-M   'P 1'
#
loop_
_entity.id
_entity.type
_entity.pdbx_description
1 polymer ?
#
loop_
_entity_poly.entity_id
_entity_poly.type
_entity_poly.pdbx_seq_one_letter_code
_entity_poly.pdbx_strand_id
1 'polypeptide(L)'
;MHWYNPKEGRVEDVRAPSTDEEALEMLSGHPDSGRFVERYVVLREEGMGVEQALVFVGHSQRMFDLRHLNLGQTRELQRSS
;
A
#
# COMPACT_ATOMS: atom_id res chain seq x y z
N MET A 1 -10.36 -10.65 -2.09
CA MET A 1 -9.91 -9.29 -2.43
C MET A 1 -8.46 -9.34 -2.91
N HIS A 2 -8.20 -8.81 -4.09
CA HIS A 2 -6.84 -8.62 -4.57
C HIS A 2 -6.37 -7.24 -4.14
N TRP A 3 -5.22 -7.15 -3.46
CA TRP A 3 -4.66 -5.88 -3.06
C TRP A 3 -3.14 -5.94 -3.05
N TYR A 4 -2.52 -4.80 -3.26
CA TYR A 4 -1.07 -4.68 -3.10
C TYR A 4 -0.76 -4.53 -1.62
N ASN A 5 -0.12 -5.55 -1.03
CA ASN A 5 0.25 -5.50 0.39
C ASN A 5 1.47 -4.57 0.54
N PRO A 6 1.29 -3.40 1.15
CA PRO A 6 2.39 -2.41 1.23
C PRO A 6 3.55 -2.86 2.11
N LYS A 7 3.32 -3.82 3.00
CA LYS A 7 4.37 -4.36 3.86
C LYS A 7 5.27 -5.34 3.10
N GLU A 8 4.69 -6.13 2.21
CA GLU A 8 5.38 -7.17 1.46
C GLU A 8 5.83 -6.73 0.08
N GLY A 9 5.26 -5.66 -0.44
CA GLY A 9 5.60 -5.15 -1.77
C GLY A 9 5.10 -6.03 -2.91
N ARG A 10 4.00 -6.75 -2.72
CA ARG A 10 3.43 -7.65 -3.72
C ARG A 10 1.91 -7.72 -3.63
N VAL A 11 1.27 -8.10 -4.73
CA VAL A 11 -0.17 -8.33 -4.76
C VAL A 11 -0.50 -9.67 -4.12
N GLU A 12 -1.48 -9.67 -3.23
CA GLU A 12 -1.98 -10.85 -2.54
C GLU A 12 -3.49 -10.97 -2.71
N ASP A 13 -4.00 -12.20 -2.70
CA ASP A 13 -5.42 -12.45 -2.64
C ASP A 13 -5.78 -12.81 -1.20
N VAL A 14 -6.50 -11.93 -0.53
CA VAL A 14 -6.85 -12.06 0.89
C VAL A 14 -8.33 -11.81 1.09
N ARG A 15 -8.84 -12.24 2.23
CA ARG A 15 -10.22 -11.94 2.63
C ARG A 15 -10.36 -10.43 2.88
N ALA A 16 -11.42 -9.84 2.34
CA ALA A 16 -11.70 -8.42 2.56
C ALA A 16 -12.05 -8.18 4.04
N PRO A 17 -11.46 -7.14 4.67
CA PRO A 17 -11.80 -6.79 6.04
C PRO A 17 -13.23 -6.23 6.11
N SER A 18 -13.92 -6.53 7.22
CA SER A 18 -15.27 -6.02 7.47
C SER A 18 -15.27 -4.79 8.40
N THR A 19 -14.21 -4.62 9.18
CA THR A 19 -14.11 -3.56 10.19
C THR A 19 -12.79 -2.81 10.07
N ASP A 20 -12.76 -1.61 10.64
CA ASP A 20 -11.52 -0.82 10.71
C ASP A 20 -10.43 -1.58 11.49
N GLU A 21 -10.81 -2.27 12.55
CA GLU A 21 -9.88 -3.05 13.36
C GLU A 21 -9.17 -4.10 12.53
N GLU A 22 -9.92 -4.86 11.72
CA GLU A 22 -9.32 -5.86 10.83
C GLU A 22 -8.38 -5.24 9.81
N ALA A 23 -8.78 -4.11 9.21
CA ALA A 23 -7.97 -3.40 8.23
C ALA A 23 -6.68 -2.87 8.85
N LEU A 24 -6.76 -2.29 10.05
CA LEU A 24 -5.59 -1.78 10.76
C LEU A 24 -4.62 -2.90 11.14
N GLU A 25 -5.14 -4.05 11.51
CA GLU A 25 -4.32 -5.23 11.78
C GLU A 25 -3.54 -5.66 10.53
N MET A 26 -4.17 -5.63 9.37
CA MET A 26 -3.52 -5.95 8.10
C MET A 26 -2.39 -4.97 7.76
N LEU A 27 -2.44 -3.74 8.25
CA LEU A 27 -1.44 -2.71 8.01
C LEU A 27 -0.37 -2.64 9.10
N SER A 28 -0.53 -3.34 10.20
CA SER A 28 0.41 -3.31 11.33
C SER A 28 1.58 -4.27 11.13
N GLY A 29 2.59 -4.17 12.01
CA GLY A 29 3.71 -5.11 12.01
C GLY A 29 4.85 -4.79 11.04
N HIS A 30 4.94 -3.55 10.57
CA HIS A 30 5.99 -3.10 9.67
C HIS A 30 6.54 -1.75 10.15
N PRO A 31 7.83 -1.43 9.91
CA PRO A 31 8.39 -0.12 10.31
C PRO A 31 7.61 1.08 9.77
N ASP A 32 7.01 0.96 8.58
CA ASP A 32 6.23 2.03 7.95
C ASP A 32 4.73 1.96 8.26
N SER A 33 4.30 1.08 9.18
CA SER A 33 2.88 0.89 9.50
C SER A 33 2.17 2.19 9.91
N GLY A 34 2.85 3.07 10.65
CA GLY A 34 2.27 4.35 11.06
C GLY A 34 1.80 5.17 9.88
N ARG A 35 2.57 5.23 8.80
CA ARG A 35 2.23 5.93 7.58
C ARG A 35 1.03 5.31 6.87
N PHE A 36 0.98 3.98 6.79
CA PHE A 36 -0.12 3.26 6.16
C PHE A 36 -1.42 3.46 6.94
N VAL A 37 -1.35 3.35 8.26
CA VAL A 37 -2.50 3.55 9.16
C VAL A 37 -3.04 4.97 9.05
N GLU A 38 -2.16 5.97 9.08
CA GLU A 38 -2.56 7.37 8.95
C GLU A 38 -3.31 7.62 7.64
N ARG A 39 -2.78 7.12 6.53
CA ARG A 39 -3.42 7.25 5.22
C ARG A 39 -4.80 6.57 5.21
N TYR A 40 -4.90 5.38 5.78
CA TYR A 40 -6.15 4.65 5.89
C TYR A 40 -7.21 5.46 6.66
N VAL A 41 -6.81 5.99 7.81
CA VAL A 41 -7.72 6.78 8.66
C VAL A 41 -8.24 8.01 7.90
N VAL A 42 -7.37 8.73 7.22
CA VAL A 42 -7.76 9.91 6.41
C VAL A 42 -8.78 9.52 5.35
N LEU A 43 -8.58 8.43 4.64
CA LEU A 43 -9.50 7.97 3.61
C LEU A 43 -10.86 7.58 4.19
N ARG A 44 -10.88 6.95 5.36
CA ARG A 44 -12.12 6.62 6.05
C ARG A 44 -12.89 7.88 6.48
N GLU A 45 -12.18 8.89 6.96
CA GLU A 45 -12.78 10.18 7.34
C GLU A 45 -13.38 10.89 6.12
N GLU A 46 -12.83 10.67 4.93
CA GLU A 46 -13.37 11.21 3.68
C GLU A 46 -14.60 10.46 3.18
N GLY A 47 -15.01 9.37 3.86
CA GLY A 47 -16.19 8.60 3.51
C GLY A 47 -15.93 7.34 2.70
N MET A 48 -14.69 6.98 2.49
CA MET A 48 -14.33 5.76 1.76
C MET A 48 -14.64 4.50 2.59
N GLY A 49 -15.14 3.43 1.96
CA GLY A 49 -15.43 2.17 2.64
C GLY A 49 -14.15 1.48 3.15
N VAL A 50 -14.29 0.53 4.09
CA VAL A 50 -13.16 -0.18 4.71
C VAL A 50 -12.29 -0.87 3.66
N GLU A 51 -12.88 -1.72 2.82
CA GLU A 51 -12.15 -2.42 1.76
C GLU A 51 -11.53 -1.46 0.75
N GLN A 52 -12.31 -0.47 0.32
CA GLN A 52 -11.86 0.52 -0.65
C GLN A 52 -10.66 1.33 -0.12
N ALA A 53 -10.73 1.77 1.13
CA ALA A 53 -9.65 2.51 1.76
C ALA A 53 -8.37 1.66 1.85
N LEU A 54 -8.51 0.40 2.24
CA LEU A 54 -7.38 -0.52 2.35
C LEU A 54 -6.73 -0.76 0.98
N VAL A 55 -7.54 -1.02 -0.05
CA VAL A 55 -7.06 -1.20 -1.43
C VAL A 55 -6.34 0.05 -1.91
N PHE A 56 -6.87 1.22 -1.60
CA PHE A 56 -6.27 2.49 -2.01
C PHE A 56 -4.90 2.71 -1.36
N VAL A 57 -4.76 2.38 -0.07
CA VAL A 57 -3.47 2.46 0.62
C VAL A 57 -2.43 1.58 -0.08
N GLY A 58 -2.80 0.35 -0.40
CA GLY A 58 -1.92 -0.57 -1.12
C GLY A 58 -1.55 -0.05 -2.50
N HIS A 59 -2.54 0.44 -3.26
CA HIS A 59 -2.31 0.99 -4.60
C HIS A 59 -1.35 2.19 -4.56
N SER A 60 -1.50 3.08 -3.59
CA SER A 60 -0.61 4.23 -3.43
C SER A 60 0.83 3.80 -3.20
N GLN A 61 1.04 2.78 -2.39
CA GLN A 61 2.37 2.25 -2.13
C GLN A 61 2.94 1.56 -3.37
N ARG A 62 2.11 0.84 -4.13
CA ARG A 62 2.54 0.22 -5.38
C ARG A 62 3.05 1.25 -6.39
N MET A 63 2.34 2.36 -6.54
CA MET A 63 2.74 3.44 -7.45
C MET A 63 4.07 4.05 -7.00
N PHE A 64 4.25 4.24 -5.69
CA PHE A 64 5.49 4.73 -5.13
C PHE A 64 6.65 3.77 -5.42
N ASP A 65 6.45 2.47 -5.17
CA ASP A 65 7.47 1.44 -5.40
C ASP A 65 7.87 1.35 -6.87
N LEU A 66 6.89 1.37 -7.78
CA LEU A 66 7.15 1.33 -9.22
C LEU A 66 7.93 2.55 -9.70
N ARG A 67 7.62 3.72 -9.16
CA ARG A 67 8.33 4.96 -9.50
C ARG A 67 9.80 4.88 -9.08
N HIS A 68 10.06 4.38 -7.87
CA HIS A 68 11.44 4.21 -7.38
C HIS A 68 12.20 3.18 -8.19
N LEU A 69 11.56 2.08 -8.55
CA LEU A 69 12.17 1.04 -9.37
C LEU A 69 12.55 1.59 -10.76
N ASN A 70 11.66 2.34 -11.39
CA ASN A 70 11.92 2.95 -12.71
C ASN A 70 13.09 3.93 -12.66
N LEU A 71 13.18 4.75 -11.61
CA LEU A 71 14.30 5.66 -11.42
C LEU A 71 15.63 4.92 -11.26
N GLY A 72 15.62 3.81 -10.51
CA GLY A 72 16.79 2.96 -10.35
C GLY A 72 17.22 2.34 -11.68
N GLN A 73 16.31 1.81 -12.44
CA GLN A 73 16.58 1.23 -13.75
C GLN A 73 17.14 2.25 -14.74
N THR A 74 16.60 3.45 -14.77
CA THR A 74 17.07 4.53 -15.63
C THR A 74 18.51 4.89 -15.32
N ARG A 75 18.87 4.95 -14.04
CA ARG A 75 20.25 5.23 -13.61
C ARG A 75 21.22 4.14 -14.06
N GLU A 76 20.82 2.89 -13.95
CA GLU A 76 21.64 1.75 -14.39
C GLU A 76 21.87 1.78 -15.90
N LEU A 77 20.83 2.06 -16.67
CA LEU A 77 20.94 2.18 -18.12
C LEU A 77 21.88 3.31 -18.52
N GLN A 78 21.83 4.44 -17.84
CA GLN A 78 22.71 5.58 -18.10
C GLN A 78 24.17 5.28 -17.76
N ARG A 79 24.42 4.47 -16.75
CA ARG A 79 25.77 4.06 -16.39
C ARG A 79 26.37 3.07 -17.39
N SER A 80 25.53 2.28 -18.04
CA SER A 80 25.96 1.27 -19.00
C SER A 80 26.31 1.86 -20.37
N SER A 81 25.94 3.08 -20.60
CA SER A 81 26.21 3.77 -21.85
C SER A 81 27.35 4.78 -21.72
#